data_e025d3367041612cb29e48838debe988
#
_entry.id   e025d3367041612cb29e48838debe988
#
_cell.length_a   1.000
_cell.length_b   1.000
_cell.length_c   1.000
_cell.angle_alpha   90.00
_cell.angle_beta   90.00
_cell.angle_gamma   90.00
#
_symmetry.space_group_name_H-M   'P 1'
#
loop_
_entity.id
_entity.type
_entity.pdbx_description
1 polymer ?
#
loop_
_entity_poly.entity_id
_entity_poly.type
_entity_poly.pdbx_seq_one_letter_code
_entity_poly.pdbx_strand_id
1 'polypeptide(L)'
;GGFSAGGGGSDSATQMVNYPIDTPVSGGTLDSRPMLAWIFADESYTELYHTYFDTFISEYFESGYFENLITETENLIASYVEQDPTKFCTYEEFETGVDTLKSFCLLRAESIRGQLDGTIPSTSDGQQEDDSALVDASSISLTDMGSMGHGGGTPGGGERPD
;
A
#
# COMPACT_ATOMS: atom_id res chain seq x y z
N GLY A 1 16.05 0.88 -10.16
CA GLY A 1 15.93 -0.37 -9.50
C GLY A 1 14.47 -0.78 -9.46
N GLY A 2 14.05 -1.71 -10.34
CA GLY A 2 12.69 -2.15 -10.42
C GLY A 2 12.30 -2.97 -9.18
N PHE A 3 11.07 -2.81 -8.73
CA PHE A 3 10.42 -3.79 -7.89
C PHE A 3 10.42 -5.11 -8.66
N SER A 4 11.20 -6.08 -8.22
CA SER A 4 11.13 -7.43 -8.72
C SER A 4 9.87 -8.04 -8.13
N ALA A 5 8.78 -8.03 -8.87
CA ALA A 5 7.61 -8.83 -8.59
C ALA A 5 7.97 -10.29 -8.89
N GLY A 6 8.65 -10.91 -7.95
CA GLY A 6 9.08 -12.30 -7.98
C GLY A 6 8.59 -13.02 -6.76
N GLY A 7 7.47 -13.70 -6.89
CA GLY A 7 7.11 -14.89 -6.14
C GLY A 7 6.88 -14.74 -4.63
N GLY A 8 5.63 -14.83 -4.17
CA GLY A 8 5.28 -14.99 -2.78
C GLY A 8 4.28 -13.93 -2.30
N GLY A 9 2.99 -14.14 -2.52
CA GLY A 9 1.98 -13.11 -2.26
C GLY A 9 1.83 -12.67 -0.80
N SER A 10 2.11 -13.53 0.19
CA SER A 10 1.89 -13.20 1.61
C SER A 10 2.99 -12.32 2.21
N ASP A 11 4.26 -12.62 1.93
CA ASP A 11 5.38 -11.86 2.50
C ASP A 11 5.41 -10.41 2.01
N SER A 12 5.06 -10.18 0.73
CA SER A 12 5.06 -8.84 0.16
C SER A 12 3.91 -7.97 0.72
N ALA A 13 2.73 -8.54 1.01
CA ALA A 13 1.63 -7.80 1.62
C ALA A 13 1.97 -7.38 3.05
N THR A 14 2.52 -8.29 3.86
CA THR A 14 2.99 -7.98 5.22
C THR A 14 4.05 -6.88 5.22
N GLN A 15 5.02 -6.92 4.29
CA GLN A 15 6.03 -5.87 4.16
C GLN A 15 5.41 -4.52 3.78
N MET A 16 4.43 -4.49 2.88
CA MET A 16 3.78 -3.24 2.45
C MET A 16 2.88 -2.66 3.55
N VAL A 17 2.15 -3.51 4.25
CA VAL A 17 1.32 -3.09 5.40
C VAL A 17 2.17 -2.48 6.51
N ASN A 18 3.34 -3.04 6.78
CA ASN A 18 4.25 -2.59 7.84
C ASN A 18 5.35 -1.63 7.35
N TYR A 19 5.21 -1.05 6.16
CA TYR A 19 6.25 -0.16 5.62
C TYR A 19 6.63 0.92 6.63
N PRO A 20 7.93 1.06 6.98
CA PRO A 20 8.38 1.92 8.08
C PRO A 20 8.08 3.38 7.84
N ILE A 21 7.51 4.07 8.85
CA ILE A 21 7.17 5.50 8.72
C ILE A 21 8.38 6.42 8.91
N ASP A 22 9.41 5.99 9.64
CA ASP A 22 10.60 6.81 9.93
C ASP A 22 11.77 6.53 8.97
N THR A 23 11.66 5.52 8.14
CA THR A 23 12.57 5.25 7.01
C THR A 23 11.77 5.03 5.73
N PRO A 24 10.96 6.02 5.27
CA PRO A 24 10.02 5.84 4.16
C PRO A 24 10.71 5.91 2.79
N VAL A 25 11.77 5.13 2.61
CA VAL A 25 12.55 5.10 1.38
C VAL A 25 12.63 3.69 0.81
N SER A 26 12.38 3.59 -0.49
CA SER A 26 12.54 2.36 -1.25
C SER A 26 13.82 2.45 -2.08
N GLY A 27 14.72 1.48 -1.87
CA GLY A 27 15.98 1.38 -2.61
C GLY A 27 16.95 2.53 -2.29
N GLY A 28 17.73 2.37 -1.23
CA GLY A 28 18.70 3.36 -0.76
C GLY A 28 18.49 3.70 0.73
N THR A 29 19.11 4.78 1.15
CA THR A 29 19.06 5.28 2.53
C THR A 29 18.38 6.65 2.57
N LEU A 30 17.97 7.10 3.76
CA LEU A 30 17.47 8.48 3.96
C LEU A 30 18.46 9.52 3.48
N ASP A 31 19.77 9.33 3.75
CA ASP A 31 20.82 10.25 3.33
C ASP A 31 20.89 10.43 1.81
N SER A 32 20.48 9.42 1.06
CA SER A 32 20.38 9.51 -0.41
C SER A 32 19.14 10.30 -0.88
N ARG A 33 18.30 10.75 0.04
CA ARG A 33 17.05 11.46 -0.21
C ARG A 33 17.00 12.77 0.59
N PRO A 34 17.78 13.80 0.21
CA PRO A 34 17.92 15.01 1.01
C PRO A 34 16.60 15.75 1.26
N MET A 35 15.60 15.59 0.39
CA MET A 35 14.26 16.14 0.57
C MET A 35 13.48 15.50 1.73
N LEU A 36 13.89 14.33 2.19
CA LEU A 36 13.30 13.61 3.33
C LEU A 36 14.23 13.61 4.54
N ALA A 37 15.53 13.49 4.31
CA ALA A 37 16.51 13.32 5.37
C ALA A 37 16.46 14.42 6.43
N TRP A 38 16.22 15.66 6.03
CA TRP A 38 16.14 16.80 6.96
C TRP A 38 14.99 16.70 7.95
N ILE A 39 13.88 16.04 7.59
CA ILE A 39 12.73 15.83 8.50
C ILE A 39 13.14 14.96 9.68
N PHE A 40 13.87 13.88 9.40
CA PHE A 40 14.29 12.90 10.39
C PHE A 40 15.61 13.28 11.10
N ALA A 41 16.29 14.32 10.63
CA ALA A 41 17.49 14.90 11.26
C ALA A 41 17.15 15.88 12.39
N ASP A 42 15.91 16.33 12.48
CA ASP A 42 15.43 17.28 13.48
C ASP A 42 14.22 16.68 14.22
N GLU A 43 14.35 16.54 15.54
CA GLU A 43 13.35 15.93 16.40
C GLU A 43 11.99 16.66 16.30
N SER A 44 12.01 17.99 16.24
CA SER A 44 10.78 18.79 16.17
C SER A 44 10.01 18.57 14.89
N TYR A 45 10.70 18.35 13.77
CA TYR A 45 10.05 18.01 12.49
C TYR A 45 9.55 16.57 12.47
N THR A 46 10.29 15.64 13.07
CA THR A 46 9.85 14.25 13.22
C THR A 46 8.59 14.17 14.08
N GLU A 47 8.53 14.88 15.21
CA GLU A 47 7.34 14.97 16.06
C GLU A 47 6.14 15.58 15.34
N LEU A 48 6.35 16.63 14.55
CA LEU A 48 5.30 17.24 13.73
C LEU A 48 4.78 16.27 12.67
N TYR A 49 5.67 15.55 12.01
CA TYR A 49 5.32 14.51 11.05
C TYR A 49 4.49 13.39 11.70
N HIS A 50 4.88 12.91 12.88
CA HIS A 50 4.10 11.93 13.65
C HIS A 50 2.73 12.48 14.06
N THR A 51 2.65 13.75 14.46
CA THR A 51 1.38 14.41 14.80
C THR A 51 0.42 14.42 13.61
N TYR A 52 0.91 14.69 12.40
CA TYR A 52 0.07 14.63 11.20
C TYR A 52 -0.38 13.20 10.89
N PHE A 53 0.46 12.22 11.05
CA PHE A 53 0.06 10.81 10.91
C PHE A 53 -1.01 10.43 11.93
N ASP A 54 -0.80 10.77 13.21
CA ASP A 54 -1.78 10.49 14.27
C ASP A 54 -3.14 11.10 13.95
N THR A 55 -3.17 12.37 13.58
CA THR A 55 -4.40 13.07 13.18
C THR A 55 -5.06 12.37 11.99
N PHE A 56 -4.28 12.03 10.96
CA PHE A 56 -4.80 11.38 9.76
C PHE A 56 -5.40 9.99 10.07
N ILE A 57 -4.70 9.16 10.85
CA ILE A 57 -5.18 7.83 11.23
C ILE A 57 -6.44 7.93 12.08
N SER A 58 -6.46 8.84 13.06
CA SER A 58 -7.62 9.03 13.94
C SER A 58 -8.85 9.49 13.18
N GLU A 59 -8.69 10.50 12.32
CA GLU A 59 -9.84 11.11 11.63
C GLU A 59 -10.38 10.26 10.48
N TYR A 60 -9.52 9.56 9.73
CA TYR A 60 -9.94 8.86 8.53
C TYR A 60 -10.12 7.36 8.70
N PHE A 61 -9.40 6.71 9.61
CA PHE A 61 -9.44 5.26 9.79
C PHE A 61 -10.12 4.84 11.08
N GLU A 62 -9.64 5.30 12.23
CA GLU A 62 -10.17 4.90 13.53
C GLU A 62 -11.59 5.44 13.79
N SER A 63 -11.96 6.54 13.16
CA SER A 63 -13.34 7.07 13.18
C SER A 63 -14.34 6.24 12.40
N GLY A 64 -13.91 5.31 11.55
CA GLY A 64 -14.75 4.57 10.61
C GLY A 64 -15.08 5.34 9.33
N TYR A 65 -14.58 6.56 9.14
CA TYR A 65 -14.87 7.37 7.96
C TYR A 65 -14.47 6.67 6.66
N PHE A 66 -13.26 6.08 6.61
CA PHE A 66 -12.77 5.37 5.43
C PHE A 66 -13.65 4.16 5.06
N GLU A 67 -14.06 3.37 6.07
CA GLU A 67 -14.91 2.20 5.81
C GLU A 67 -16.27 2.58 5.24
N ASN A 68 -16.86 3.66 5.79
CA ASN A 68 -18.12 4.19 5.27
C ASN A 68 -17.95 4.73 3.86
N LEU A 69 -16.91 5.51 3.60
CA LEU A 69 -16.64 6.12 2.30
C LEU A 69 -16.44 5.07 1.20
N ILE A 70 -15.63 4.03 1.45
CA ILE A 70 -15.39 2.98 0.46
C ILE A 70 -16.66 2.18 0.17
N THR A 71 -17.44 1.87 1.20
CA THR A 71 -18.71 1.14 1.06
C THR A 71 -19.75 1.97 0.30
N GLU A 72 -19.91 3.24 0.62
CA GLU A 72 -20.82 4.15 -0.10
C GLU A 72 -20.41 4.33 -1.56
N THR A 73 -19.11 4.46 -1.81
CA THR A 73 -18.58 4.61 -3.18
C THR A 73 -18.80 3.33 -3.98
N GLU A 74 -18.51 2.17 -3.41
CA GLU A 74 -18.75 0.87 -4.03
C GLU A 74 -20.23 0.73 -4.42
N ASN A 75 -21.15 0.96 -3.48
CA ASN A 75 -22.59 0.89 -3.74
C ASN A 75 -23.04 1.86 -4.84
N LEU A 76 -22.41 3.04 -4.91
CA LEU A 76 -22.72 4.05 -5.93
C LEU A 76 -22.33 3.59 -7.33
N ILE A 77 -21.17 2.95 -7.49
CA ILE A 77 -20.61 2.61 -8.81
C ILE A 77 -20.85 1.16 -9.24
N ALA A 78 -21.21 0.27 -8.33
CA ALA A 78 -21.33 -1.18 -8.56
C ALA A 78 -22.15 -1.53 -9.82
N SER A 79 -23.36 -0.97 -9.94
CA SER A 79 -24.23 -1.24 -11.09
C SER A 79 -23.67 -0.72 -12.42
N TYR A 80 -22.90 0.35 -12.40
CA TYR A 80 -22.23 0.89 -13.58
C TYR A 80 -21.08 -0.01 -14.00
N VAL A 81 -20.26 -0.46 -13.04
CA VAL A 81 -19.18 -1.41 -13.31
C VAL A 81 -19.71 -2.73 -13.85
N GLU A 82 -20.78 -3.26 -13.26
CA GLU A 82 -21.39 -4.50 -13.72
C GLU A 82 -21.85 -4.42 -15.17
N GLN A 83 -22.49 -3.32 -15.55
CA GLN A 83 -23.11 -3.12 -16.86
C GLN A 83 -22.15 -2.57 -17.92
N ASP A 84 -20.96 -2.12 -17.56
CA ASP A 84 -20.00 -1.53 -18.50
C ASP A 84 -19.49 -2.59 -19.48
N PRO A 85 -19.81 -2.49 -20.79
CA PRO A 85 -19.33 -3.43 -21.80
C PRO A 85 -17.84 -3.28 -22.10
N THR A 86 -17.21 -2.21 -21.62
CA THR A 86 -15.79 -1.89 -21.84
C THR A 86 -14.91 -2.20 -20.63
N LYS A 87 -15.51 -2.74 -19.54
CA LYS A 87 -14.74 -3.09 -18.35
C LYS A 87 -13.60 -4.07 -18.67
N PHE A 88 -12.46 -3.84 -18.05
CA PHE A 88 -11.26 -4.64 -18.22
C PHE A 88 -11.07 -5.71 -17.13
N CYS A 89 -12.02 -5.83 -16.20
CA CYS A 89 -12.10 -6.89 -15.19
C CYS A 89 -13.53 -7.40 -15.10
N THR A 90 -13.74 -8.58 -14.53
CA THR A 90 -15.08 -9.07 -14.22
C THR A 90 -15.66 -8.29 -13.03
N TYR A 91 -16.97 -8.34 -12.85
CA TYR A 91 -17.61 -7.72 -11.69
C TYR A 91 -17.14 -8.38 -10.36
N GLU A 92 -16.95 -9.69 -10.36
CA GLU A 92 -16.44 -10.45 -9.22
C GLU A 92 -14.98 -10.04 -8.87
N GLU A 93 -14.15 -9.80 -9.87
CA GLU A 93 -12.78 -9.27 -9.67
C GLU A 93 -12.82 -7.85 -9.09
N PHE A 94 -13.76 -7.02 -9.51
CA PHE A 94 -13.96 -5.69 -8.95
C PHE A 94 -14.35 -5.76 -7.46
N GLU A 95 -15.35 -6.57 -7.08
CA GLU A 95 -15.76 -6.76 -5.69
C GLU A 95 -14.61 -7.28 -4.83
N THR A 96 -13.91 -8.31 -5.29
CA THR A 96 -12.72 -8.85 -4.62
C THR A 96 -11.64 -7.78 -4.43
N GLY A 97 -11.40 -6.96 -5.46
CA GLY A 97 -10.43 -5.87 -5.43
C GLY A 97 -10.77 -4.80 -4.40
N VAL A 98 -12.05 -4.42 -4.30
CA VAL A 98 -12.54 -3.44 -3.30
C VAL A 98 -12.37 -3.98 -1.88
N ASP A 99 -12.78 -5.23 -1.62
CA ASP A 99 -12.65 -5.86 -0.31
C ASP A 99 -11.18 -5.99 0.11
N THR A 100 -10.31 -6.37 -0.82
CA THR A 100 -8.88 -6.48 -0.57
C THR A 100 -8.24 -5.11 -0.29
N LEU A 101 -8.60 -4.09 -1.06
CA LEU A 101 -8.14 -2.71 -0.85
C LEU A 101 -8.56 -2.19 0.52
N LYS A 102 -9.82 -2.41 0.90
CA LYS A 102 -10.35 -2.02 2.21
C LYS A 102 -9.55 -2.67 3.34
N SER A 103 -9.37 -3.98 3.27
CA SER A 103 -8.63 -4.76 4.26
C SER A 103 -7.16 -4.31 4.34
N PHE A 104 -6.51 -4.11 3.20
CA PHE A 104 -5.14 -3.62 3.14
C PHE A 104 -4.97 -2.26 3.82
N CYS A 105 -5.86 -1.31 3.53
CA CYS A 105 -5.81 0.03 4.10
C CYS A 105 -6.03 0.03 5.62
N LEU A 106 -6.97 -0.81 6.12
CA LEU A 106 -7.21 -0.93 7.56
C LEU A 106 -6.03 -1.55 8.29
N LEU A 107 -5.44 -2.62 7.77
CA LEU A 107 -4.23 -3.22 8.35
C LEU A 107 -3.03 -2.25 8.28
N ARG A 108 -2.91 -1.46 7.21
CA ARG A 108 -1.90 -0.41 7.12
C ARG A 108 -2.09 0.66 8.20
N ALA A 109 -3.32 1.09 8.45
CA ALA A 109 -3.63 2.04 9.51
C ALA A 109 -3.30 1.48 10.90
N GLU A 110 -3.61 0.20 11.15
CA GLU A 110 -3.22 -0.52 12.38
C GLU A 110 -1.69 -0.53 12.57
N SER A 111 -0.95 -0.87 11.51
CA SER A 111 0.51 -0.86 11.56
C SER A 111 1.08 0.53 11.84
N ILE A 112 0.56 1.57 11.19
CA ILE A 112 0.99 2.96 11.45
C ILE A 112 0.70 3.34 12.91
N ARG A 113 -0.47 3.00 13.44
CA ARG A 113 -0.80 3.21 14.85
C ARG A 113 0.24 2.55 15.76
N GLY A 114 0.56 1.29 15.53
CA GLY A 114 1.57 0.58 16.30
C GLY A 114 2.97 1.20 16.19
N GLN A 115 3.33 1.73 15.02
CA GLN A 115 4.59 2.43 14.81
C GLN A 115 4.64 3.78 15.54
N LEU A 116 3.54 4.53 15.57
CA LEU A 116 3.44 5.78 16.33
C LEU A 116 3.48 5.54 17.85
N ASP A 117 2.85 4.47 18.32
CA ASP A 117 2.82 4.11 19.74
C ASP A 117 4.09 3.38 20.21
N GLY A 118 5.00 3.04 19.31
CA GLY A 118 6.24 2.34 19.61
C GLY A 118 6.08 0.84 19.88
N THR A 119 4.91 0.24 19.63
CA THR A 119 4.68 -1.21 19.74
C THR A 119 5.20 -1.97 18.53
N ILE A 120 5.27 -1.30 17.39
CA ILE A 120 5.88 -1.79 16.15
C ILE A 120 7.09 -0.91 15.85
N PRO A 121 8.26 -1.46 15.48
CA PRO A 121 9.39 -0.65 15.06
C PRO A 121 9.06 0.22 13.84
N SER A 122 9.39 1.51 13.91
CA SER A 122 9.08 2.51 12.86
C SER A 122 10.17 2.67 11.82
N THR A 123 11.30 1.98 11.98
CA THR A 123 12.44 2.01 11.06
C THR A 123 12.69 0.65 10.41
N SER A 124 13.31 0.66 9.23
CA SER A 124 13.68 -0.58 8.53
C SER A 124 14.61 -1.46 9.35
N ASP A 125 15.60 -0.86 10.01
CA ASP A 125 16.56 -1.60 10.83
C ASP A 125 15.86 -2.22 12.05
N GLY A 126 14.99 -1.45 12.72
CA GLY A 126 14.22 -1.95 13.86
C GLY A 126 13.32 -3.14 13.48
N GLN A 127 12.66 -3.10 12.33
CA GLN A 127 11.84 -4.21 11.85
C GLN A 127 12.67 -5.43 11.40
N GLN A 128 13.92 -5.24 10.99
CA GLN A 128 14.83 -6.35 10.72
C GLN A 128 15.38 -7.01 12.00
N GLU A 129 15.50 -6.25 13.07
CA GLU A 129 15.93 -6.75 14.39
C GLU A 129 14.79 -7.47 15.13
N ASP A 130 13.57 -6.94 15.03
CA ASP A 130 12.39 -7.52 15.67
C ASP A 130 11.14 -7.34 14.75
N ASP A 131 10.72 -8.43 14.16
CA ASP A 131 9.53 -8.53 13.31
C ASP A 131 8.31 -9.12 14.04
N SER A 132 8.44 -9.47 15.31
CA SER A 132 7.43 -10.20 16.10
C SER A 132 6.13 -9.43 16.31
N ALA A 133 6.18 -8.10 16.27
CA ALA A 133 5.04 -7.20 16.47
C ALA A 133 4.39 -6.72 15.16
N LEU A 134 4.93 -7.12 14.01
CA LEU A 134 4.39 -6.70 12.71
C LEU A 134 2.95 -7.19 12.53
N VAL A 135 2.11 -6.36 11.92
CA VAL A 135 0.74 -6.74 11.54
C VAL A 135 0.80 -7.83 10.49
N ASP A 136 0.14 -8.95 10.73
CA ASP A 136 0.04 -10.05 9.76
C ASP A 136 -0.94 -9.69 8.64
N ALA A 137 -0.45 -9.63 7.41
CA ALA A 137 -1.24 -9.44 6.20
C ALA A 137 -1.14 -10.64 5.25
N SER A 138 -0.81 -11.82 5.76
CA SER A 138 -0.68 -13.05 4.97
C SER A 138 -1.96 -13.47 4.25
N SER A 139 -3.11 -13.02 4.73
CA SER A 139 -4.42 -13.26 4.08
C SER A 139 -4.68 -12.35 2.87
N ILE A 140 -3.87 -11.32 2.66
CA ILE A 140 -4.03 -10.35 1.57
C ILE A 140 -3.26 -10.82 0.33
N SER A 141 -3.97 -10.95 -0.79
CA SER A 141 -3.38 -11.12 -2.11
C SER A 141 -3.32 -9.77 -2.83
N LEU A 142 -2.14 -9.19 -2.97
CA LEU A 142 -1.98 -7.89 -3.64
C LEU A 142 -2.47 -7.89 -5.09
N THR A 143 -2.46 -9.05 -5.75
CA THR A 143 -2.93 -9.22 -7.12
C THR A 143 -4.43 -9.07 -7.26
N ASP A 144 -5.19 -9.25 -6.16
CA ASP A 144 -6.64 -9.08 -6.15
C ASP A 144 -7.05 -7.60 -6.29
N MET A 145 -6.16 -6.67 -5.92
CA MET A 145 -6.35 -5.23 -6.16
C MET A 145 -6.05 -4.81 -7.60
N GLY A 146 -5.76 -5.74 -8.48
CA GLY A 146 -5.43 -5.54 -9.87
C GLY A 146 -3.94 -5.70 -10.16
N SER A 147 -3.63 -6.10 -11.39
CA SER A 147 -2.27 -6.15 -11.92
C SER A 147 -2.12 -5.07 -12.98
N MET A 148 -1.14 -4.20 -12.82
CA MET A 148 -0.71 -3.33 -13.92
C MET A 148 0.02 -4.22 -14.92
N GLY A 149 -0.75 -4.84 -15.82
CA GLY A 149 -0.18 -5.54 -16.97
C GLY A 149 0.61 -4.52 -17.78
N HIS A 150 1.92 -4.57 -17.72
CA HIS A 150 2.73 -3.98 -18.78
C HIS A 150 2.39 -4.78 -20.04
N GLY A 151 1.45 -4.26 -20.83
CA GLY A 151 1.24 -4.66 -22.20
C GLY A 151 2.50 -4.34 -23.01
N GLY A 152 3.53 -5.17 -22.81
CA GLY A 152 4.68 -5.25 -23.70
C GLY A 152 4.22 -5.93 -24.98
N GLY A 153 3.42 -5.25 -25.79
CA GLY A 153 3.21 -5.60 -27.18
C GLY A 153 4.55 -5.45 -27.88
N THR A 154 5.23 -6.57 -28.08
CA THR A 154 6.34 -6.65 -29.04
C THR A 154 5.79 -6.17 -30.37
N PRO A 155 6.34 -5.13 -31.02
CA PRO A 155 5.95 -4.79 -32.38
C PRO A 155 6.33 -5.98 -33.25
N GLY A 156 5.33 -6.66 -33.81
CA GLY A 156 5.54 -7.73 -34.76
C GLY A 156 6.42 -7.23 -35.89
N GLY A 157 7.57 -7.86 -36.05
CA GLY A 157 8.44 -7.67 -37.20
C GLY A 157 7.67 -8.01 -38.43
N GLY A 158 7.21 -6.99 -39.20
CA GLY A 158 6.71 -7.15 -40.51
C GLY A 158 7.86 -7.53 -41.42
N GLU A 159 7.87 -8.78 -41.90
CA GLU A 159 8.68 -9.19 -43.04
C GLU A 159 8.31 -8.30 -44.23
N ARG A 160 9.32 -7.65 -44.81
CA ARG A 160 9.20 -7.03 -46.12
C ARG A 160 9.27 -8.13 -47.18
N PRO A 161 8.32 -8.20 -48.12
CA PRO A 161 8.52 -9.04 -49.32
C PRO A 161 9.52 -8.36 -50.24
N ASP A 162 10.36 -9.21 -50.89
CA ASP A 162 11.31 -8.87 -51.96
C ASP A 162 10.64 -8.28 -53.22
#